data_251687fe0c300599040ea8120e48501c
#
_entry.id   251687fe0c300599040ea8120e48501c
#
_cell.length_a   1.000
_cell.length_b   1.000
_cell.length_c   1.000
_cell.angle_alpha   90.00
_cell.angle_beta   90.00
_cell.angle_gamma   90.00
#
_symmetry.space_group_name_H-M   'P 1'
#
loop_
_entity.id
_entity.type
_entity.pdbx_description
1 polymer ?
#
loop_
_entity_poly.entity_id
_entity_poly.type
_entity_poly.pdbx_seq_one_letter_code
_entity_poly.pdbx_strand_id
1 'polypeptide(L)'
;DHGRKKGTAKAYRCTAPSTGGSNYNIGQIKDGEFQFGVAQSDWQYHAYNGSSKWEGKQFSNLRAVFSVHNEPFQIWASKKSGIKNFKGLKGKTVNIGNPGSGQRGTMEELMKAMGADMSMFKATTELTSSEQVKALCDGKIDAFGYSVGFPNGAMEQAATCKAKASPINLT
;
A
#
# COMPACT_ATOMS: atom_id res chain seq x y z
N ASP A 1 -26.33 -6.86 2.97
CA ASP A 1 -27.59 -7.01 2.24
C ASP A 1 -28.68 -6.04 2.78
N HIS A 2 -28.35 -4.74 2.85
CA HIS A 2 -29.25 -3.72 3.40
C HIS A 2 -30.21 -3.09 2.37
N GLY A 3 -30.26 -3.61 1.14
CA GLY A 3 -31.06 -3.04 0.05
C GLY A 3 -32.44 -3.66 -0.20
N ARG A 4 -32.86 -4.68 0.54
CA ARG A 4 -34.15 -5.35 0.31
C ARG A 4 -35.26 -4.79 1.20
N LYS A 5 -35.66 -3.54 1.01
CA LYS A 5 -37.01 -3.11 1.43
C LYS A 5 -37.97 -3.26 0.25
N LYS A 6 -39.07 -3.98 0.46
CA LYS A 6 -40.14 -4.18 -0.53
C LYS A 6 -40.58 -2.82 -1.12
N GLY A 7 -40.39 -2.65 -2.42
CA GLY A 7 -41.21 -1.75 -3.22
C GLY A 7 -40.52 -0.65 -4.01
N THR A 8 -39.29 -0.21 -3.77
CA THR A 8 -38.74 0.97 -4.48
C THR A 8 -37.22 0.98 -4.76
N ALA A 9 -36.44 0.09 -4.19
CA ALA A 9 -35.01 0.06 -4.47
C ALA A 9 -34.64 -1.11 -5.41
N LYS A 10 -33.99 -0.84 -6.54
CA LYS A 10 -33.35 -1.89 -7.33
C LYS A 10 -32.34 -2.60 -6.44
N ALA A 11 -32.50 -3.93 -6.28
CA ALA A 11 -31.55 -4.74 -5.55
C ALA A 11 -30.25 -4.80 -6.37
N TYR A 12 -29.18 -4.20 -5.86
CA TYR A 12 -27.84 -4.34 -6.46
C TYR A 12 -27.17 -5.61 -5.92
N ARG A 13 -26.62 -6.40 -6.81
CA ARG A 13 -25.75 -7.52 -6.45
C ARG A 13 -24.31 -7.03 -6.54
N CYS A 14 -23.65 -6.94 -5.38
CA CYS A 14 -22.25 -6.50 -5.32
C CYS A 14 -21.32 -7.70 -5.11
N THR A 15 -20.21 -7.70 -5.81
CA THR A 15 -19.06 -8.59 -5.60
C THR A 15 -17.85 -7.75 -5.26
N ALA A 16 -17.04 -8.18 -4.30
CA ALA A 16 -15.85 -7.48 -3.86
C ALA A 16 -14.62 -8.42 -3.99
N PRO A 17 -13.97 -8.45 -5.16
CA PRO A 17 -12.77 -9.25 -5.35
C PRO A 17 -11.60 -8.67 -4.58
N SER A 18 -10.72 -9.54 -4.06
CA SER A 18 -9.40 -9.13 -3.59
C SER A 18 -8.51 -8.80 -4.79
N THR A 19 -7.77 -7.70 -4.70
CA THR A 19 -7.01 -7.14 -5.83
C THR A 19 -5.58 -6.81 -5.47
N GLY A 20 -4.82 -6.33 -6.46
CA GLY A 20 -3.43 -5.87 -6.29
C GLY A 20 -3.28 -4.54 -5.53
N GLY A 21 -4.36 -3.79 -5.28
CA GLY A 21 -4.35 -2.54 -4.51
C GLY A 21 -4.73 -1.29 -5.29
N SER A 22 -4.38 -0.11 -4.77
CA SER A 22 -4.91 1.19 -5.19
C SER A 22 -4.79 1.50 -6.66
N ASN A 23 -3.59 1.40 -7.23
CA ASN A 23 -3.35 1.72 -8.64
C ASN A 23 -4.04 0.73 -9.58
N TYR A 24 -4.08 -0.56 -9.19
CA TYR A 24 -4.83 -1.57 -9.93
C TYR A 24 -6.33 -1.24 -9.93
N ASN A 25 -6.91 -0.95 -8.77
CA ASN A 25 -8.34 -0.63 -8.65
C ASN A 25 -8.74 0.59 -9.48
N ILE A 26 -7.94 1.65 -9.43
CA ILE A 26 -8.21 2.86 -10.22
C ILE A 26 -8.10 2.55 -11.72
N GLY A 27 -7.15 1.73 -12.15
CA GLY A 27 -7.02 1.26 -13.52
C GLY A 27 -8.27 0.51 -13.98
N GLN A 28 -8.75 -0.45 -13.20
CA GLN A 28 -9.96 -1.22 -13.51
C GLN A 28 -11.23 -0.34 -13.58
N ILE A 29 -11.30 0.72 -12.76
CA ILE A 29 -12.41 1.69 -12.85
C ILE A 29 -12.29 2.52 -14.15
N LYS A 30 -11.09 2.95 -14.50
CA LYS A 30 -10.85 3.69 -15.74
C LYS A 30 -11.22 2.87 -16.98
N ASP A 31 -10.90 1.59 -16.97
CA ASP A 31 -11.17 0.65 -18.06
C ASP A 31 -12.64 0.18 -18.10
N GLY A 32 -13.47 0.57 -17.09
CA GLY A 32 -14.88 0.22 -17.02
C GLY A 32 -15.20 -1.17 -16.44
N GLU A 33 -14.17 -1.89 -15.99
CA GLU A 33 -14.32 -3.22 -15.41
C GLU A 33 -14.89 -3.18 -13.99
N PHE A 34 -14.52 -2.15 -13.20
CA PHE A 34 -15.05 -1.91 -11.86
C PHE A 34 -15.89 -0.64 -11.83
N GLN A 35 -16.97 -0.66 -11.06
CA GLN A 35 -17.80 0.54 -10.81
C GLN A 35 -17.25 1.33 -9.61
N PHE A 36 -16.67 0.63 -8.61
CA PHE A 36 -16.12 1.20 -7.38
C PHE A 36 -14.83 0.47 -7.02
N GLY A 37 -13.98 1.12 -6.24
CA GLY A 37 -12.76 0.52 -5.71
C GLY A 37 -12.25 1.29 -4.50
N VAL A 38 -11.60 0.58 -3.59
CA VAL A 38 -10.86 1.20 -2.48
C VAL A 38 -9.49 1.61 -2.99
N ALA A 39 -9.09 2.85 -2.72
CA ALA A 39 -7.80 3.38 -3.13
C ALA A 39 -7.30 4.44 -2.15
N GLN A 40 -5.99 4.52 -1.95
CA GLN A 40 -5.34 5.58 -1.18
C GLN A 40 -5.60 6.95 -1.83
N SER A 41 -5.70 7.99 -1.03
CA SER A 41 -6.03 9.34 -1.49
C SER A 41 -4.92 9.97 -2.36
N ASP A 42 -3.67 9.67 -2.12
CA ASP A 42 -2.53 10.09 -2.94
C ASP A 42 -2.64 9.54 -4.37
N TRP A 43 -3.01 8.26 -4.55
CA TRP A 43 -3.18 7.66 -5.87
C TRP A 43 -4.44 8.14 -6.58
N GLN A 44 -5.50 8.47 -5.85
CA GLN A 44 -6.67 9.15 -6.42
C GLN A 44 -6.27 10.54 -6.96
N TYR A 45 -5.47 11.30 -6.20
CA TYR A 45 -4.93 12.58 -6.63
C TYR A 45 -4.07 12.46 -7.89
N HIS A 46 -3.11 11.54 -7.90
CA HIS A 46 -2.22 11.33 -9.05
C HIS A 46 -2.97 10.87 -10.29
N ALA A 47 -3.95 9.97 -10.16
CA ALA A 47 -4.76 9.52 -11.27
C ALA A 47 -5.64 10.64 -11.84
N TYR A 48 -6.27 11.43 -10.98
CA TYR A 48 -7.11 12.56 -11.40
C TYR A 48 -6.32 13.65 -12.14
N ASN A 49 -5.11 13.97 -11.66
CA ASN A 49 -4.28 15.02 -12.21
C ASN A 49 -3.32 14.54 -13.34
N GLY A 50 -3.19 13.24 -13.57
CA GLY A 50 -2.25 12.70 -14.55
C GLY A 50 -0.80 12.91 -14.15
N SER A 51 -0.45 12.76 -12.87
CA SER A 51 0.91 12.94 -12.33
C SER A 51 1.50 11.64 -11.81
N SER A 52 2.82 11.60 -11.54
CA SER A 52 3.54 10.41 -11.10
C SER A 52 3.33 9.23 -12.07
N LYS A 53 2.96 8.05 -11.59
CA LYS A 53 2.68 6.86 -12.42
C LYS A 53 1.52 7.03 -13.39
N TRP A 54 0.70 8.08 -13.21
CA TRP A 54 -0.44 8.41 -14.06
C TRP A 54 -0.14 9.46 -15.12
N GLU A 55 1.13 9.88 -15.26
CA GLU A 55 1.55 10.77 -16.34
C GLU A 55 1.20 10.16 -17.69
N GLY A 56 0.55 10.96 -18.56
CA GLY A 56 0.00 10.49 -19.83
C GLY A 56 -1.21 9.55 -19.74
N LYS A 57 -1.72 9.28 -18.53
CA LYS A 57 -2.85 8.37 -18.28
C LYS A 57 -3.94 9.01 -17.42
N GLN A 58 -4.04 10.33 -17.42
CA GLN A 58 -5.00 11.08 -16.62
C GLN A 58 -6.41 10.47 -16.64
N PHE A 59 -7.05 10.45 -15.47
CA PHE A 59 -8.42 9.97 -15.29
C PHE A 59 -9.26 11.03 -14.58
N SER A 60 -9.59 12.12 -15.27
CA SER A 60 -10.35 13.25 -14.73
C SER A 60 -11.81 12.93 -14.37
N ASN A 61 -12.34 11.80 -14.84
CA ASN A 61 -13.68 11.31 -14.46
C ASN A 61 -13.72 10.55 -13.16
N LEU A 62 -12.57 10.28 -12.50
CA LEU A 62 -12.52 9.65 -11.19
C LEU A 62 -13.23 10.52 -10.14
N ARG A 63 -14.01 9.90 -9.28
CA ARG A 63 -14.72 10.58 -8.18
C ARG A 63 -14.50 9.84 -6.87
N ALA A 64 -14.19 10.58 -5.80
CA ALA A 64 -14.22 10.06 -4.44
C ALA A 64 -15.67 10.01 -3.94
N VAL A 65 -16.06 8.89 -3.33
CA VAL A 65 -17.40 8.69 -2.77
C VAL A 65 -17.40 9.02 -1.28
N PHE A 66 -16.51 8.39 -0.51
CA PHE A 66 -16.30 8.65 0.92
C PHE A 66 -14.92 8.14 1.36
N SER A 67 -14.45 8.63 2.51
CA SER A 67 -13.25 8.10 3.17
C SER A 67 -13.63 6.98 4.13
N VAL A 68 -12.86 5.90 4.15
CA VAL A 68 -13.08 4.75 5.04
C VAL A 68 -12.35 4.97 6.36
N HIS A 69 -11.03 5.23 6.32
CA HIS A 69 -10.17 5.50 7.48
C HIS A 69 -8.85 6.12 7.05
N ASN A 70 -8.07 6.60 8.02
CA ASN A 70 -6.73 7.10 7.78
C ASN A 70 -5.74 5.93 7.64
N GLU A 71 -4.81 6.04 6.68
CA GLU A 71 -3.75 5.05 6.42
C GLU A 71 -2.39 5.74 6.32
N PRO A 72 -1.73 6.03 7.45
CA PRO A 72 -0.39 6.60 7.40
C PRO A 72 0.59 5.60 6.79
N PHE A 73 1.48 6.08 5.90
CA PHE A 73 2.57 5.28 5.41
C PHE A 73 3.64 5.14 6.48
N GLN A 74 4.08 3.92 6.74
CA GLN A 74 5.06 3.56 7.74
C GLN A 74 6.07 2.59 7.15
N ILE A 75 7.34 2.68 7.59
CA ILE A 75 8.34 1.64 7.33
C ILE A 75 8.59 0.90 8.65
N TRP A 76 8.42 -0.40 8.61
CA TRP A 76 8.64 -1.30 9.73
C TRP A 76 9.89 -2.14 9.49
N ALA A 77 10.74 -2.23 10.51
CA ALA A 77 11.99 -2.97 10.43
C ALA A 77 12.12 -3.98 11.57
N SER A 78 12.70 -5.14 11.29
CA SER A 78 13.01 -6.13 12.31
C SER A 78 14.05 -5.58 13.29
N LYS A 79 13.93 -5.90 14.57
CA LYS A 79 14.90 -5.47 15.59
C LYS A 79 16.33 -5.95 15.25
N LYS A 80 16.46 -7.16 14.71
CA LYS A 80 17.74 -7.75 14.31
C LYS A 80 18.44 -6.97 13.19
N SER A 81 17.69 -6.29 12.31
CA SER A 81 18.28 -5.52 11.21
C SER A 81 19.07 -4.31 11.67
N GLY A 82 18.81 -3.79 12.87
CA GLY A 82 19.44 -2.59 13.41
C GLY A 82 19.01 -1.29 12.74
N ILE A 83 18.00 -1.32 11.85
CA ILE A 83 17.48 -0.14 11.14
C ILE A 83 16.73 0.75 12.12
N LYS A 84 17.09 2.02 12.20
CA LYS A 84 16.43 3.00 13.06
C LYS A 84 15.81 4.18 12.27
N ASN A 85 16.31 4.43 11.08
CA ASN A 85 15.86 5.51 10.21
C ASN A 85 15.99 5.13 8.73
N PHE A 86 15.56 6.02 7.84
CA PHE A 86 15.60 5.79 6.40
C PHE A 86 16.99 5.44 5.86
N LYS A 87 18.03 6.13 6.33
CA LYS A 87 19.43 5.85 5.90
C LYS A 87 19.88 4.44 6.25
N GLY A 88 19.37 3.87 7.34
CA GLY A 88 19.65 2.52 7.79
C GLY A 88 19.12 1.42 6.87
N LEU A 89 18.28 1.75 5.90
CA LEU A 89 17.77 0.82 4.88
C LEU A 89 18.83 0.45 3.83
N LYS A 90 19.92 1.24 3.73
CA LYS A 90 21.01 0.97 2.78
C LYS A 90 21.61 -0.41 3.02
N GLY A 91 21.73 -1.19 1.96
CA GLY A 91 22.30 -2.54 1.99
C GLY A 91 21.40 -3.59 2.67
N LYS A 92 20.13 -3.29 2.91
CA LYS A 92 19.14 -4.21 3.50
C LYS A 92 18.21 -4.82 2.45
N THR A 93 17.57 -5.92 2.81
CA THR A 93 16.51 -6.52 1.98
C THR A 93 15.17 -5.94 2.39
N VAL A 94 14.52 -5.23 1.47
CA VAL A 94 13.31 -4.44 1.77
C VAL A 94 12.16 -4.87 0.86
N ASN A 95 10.99 -5.11 1.45
CA ASN A 95 9.76 -5.28 0.67
C ASN A 95 9.21 -3.92 0.28
N ILE A 96 9.13 -3.67 -1.02
CA ILE A 96 8.63 -2.42 -1.60
C ILE A 96 7.15 -2.50 -2.01
N GLY A 97 6.53 -3.67 -1.87
CA GLY A 97 5.14 -3.92 -2.27
C GLY A 97 5.00 -4.49 -3.67
N ASN A 98 3.88 -5.15 -3.90
CA ASN A 98 3.58 -5.78 -5.18
C ASN A 98 3.25 -4.74 -6.28
N PRO A 99 3.47 -5.06 -7.57
CA PRO A 99 3.08 -4.22 -8.68
C PRO A 99 1.59 -3.86 -8.64
N GLY A 100 1.25 -2.60 -8.92
CA GLY A 100 -0.13 -2.08 -8.89
C GLY A 100 -0.64 -1.72 -7.49
N SER A 101 0.08 -2.03 -6.42
CA SER A 101 -0.30 -1.60 -5.08
C SER A 101 -0.05 -0.09 -4.85
N GLY A 102 -0.86 0.51 -3.98
CA GLY A 102 -0.60 1.86 -3.50
C GLY A 102 0.67 1.92 -2.66
N GLN A 103 0.89 0.90 -1.84
CA GLN A 103 2.08 0.74 -1.01
C GLN A 103 3.37 0.88 -1.82
N ARG A 104 3.50 0.18 -2.95
CA ARG A 104 4.66 0.28 -3.84
C ARG A 104 4.83 1.67 -4.39
N GLY A 105 3.74 2.25 -4.87
CA GLY A 105 3.80 3.59 -5.42
C GLY A 105 4.24 4.62 -4.39
N THR A 106 3.68 4.59 -3.18
CA THR A 106 4.07 5.50 -2.09
C THR A 106 5.53 5.29 -1.68
N MET A 107 6.03 4.04 -1.67
CA MET A 107 7.45 3.76 -1.43
C MET A 107 8.35 4.39 -2.51
N GLU A 108 7.99 4.29 -3.78
CA GLU A 108 8.73 4.90 -4.88
C GLU A 108 8.75 6.43 -4.80
N GLU A 109 7.62 7.06 -4.46
CA GLU A 109 7.56 8.51 -4.25
C GLU A 109 8.40 8.94 -3.03
N LEU A 110 8.38 8.17 -1.93
CA LEU A 110 9.24 8.43 -0.78
C LEU A 110 10.73 8.35 -1.17
N MET A 111 11.12 7.31 -1.89
CA MET A 111 12.51 7.15 -2.37
C MET A 111 12.94 8.36 -3.19
N LYS A 112 12.11 8.79 -4.14
CA LYS A 112 12.34 9.98 -4.96
C LYS A 112 12.46 11.26 -4.10
N ALA A 113 11.56 11.45 -3.15
CA ALA A 113 11.60 12.61 -2.24
C ALA A 113 12.86 12.64 -1.36
N MET A 114 13.38 11.47 -1.01
CA MET A 114 14.62 11.32 -0.22
C MET A 114 15.89 11.39 -1.07
N GLY A 115 15.78 11.61 -2.39
CA GLY A 115 16.93 11.61 -3.32
C GLY A 115 17.62 10.26 -3.42
N ALA A 116 16.88 9.17 -3.23
CA ALA A 116 17.37 7.80 -3.24
C ALA A 116 16.68 6.99 -4.35
N ASP A 117 17.29 5.89 -4.74
CA ASP A 117 16.74 4.92 -5.67
C ASP A 117 16.82 3.49 -5.12
N MET A 118 16.24 2.53 -5.81
CA MET A 118 16.14 1.14 -5.34
C MET A 118 17.51 0.44 -5.25
N SER A 119 18.56 0.96 -5.89
CA SER A 119 19.92 0.39 -5.84
C SER A 119 20.56 0.55 -4.47
N MET A 120 20.02 1.42 -3.60
CA MET A 120 20.49 1.52 -2.22
C MET A 120 20.25 0.24 -1.41
N PHE A 121 19.25 -0.57 -1.78
CA PHE A 121 18.93 -1.81 -1.10
C PHE A 121 19.87 -2.94 -1.55
N LYS A 122 20.14 -3.89 -0.67
CA LYS A 122 20.79 -5.15 -1.05
C LYS A 122 19.91 -5.96 -2.01
N ALA A 123 18.62 -5.99 -1.72
CA ALA A 123 17.61 -6.63 -2.56
C ALA A 123 16.24 -6.03 -2.25
N THR A 124 15.36 -6.02 -3.23
CA THR A 124 13.94 -5.69 -3.07
C THR A 124 13.08 -6.93 -3.24
N THR A 125 11.95 -6.97 -2.54
CA THR A 125 10.90 -7.97 -2.77
C THR A 125 9.60 -7.27 -3.10
N GLU A 126 8.70 -7.96 -3.80
CA GLU A 126 7.43 -7.44 -4.29
C GLU A 126 6.25 -8.23 -3.68
N LEU A 127 6.39 -8.55 -2.40
CA LEU A 127 5.38 -9.30 -1.65
C LEU A 127 4.13 -8.44 -1.43
N THR A 128 3.00 -9.11 -1.41
CA THR A 128 1.73 -8.48 -1.03
C THR A 128 1.71 -8.11 0.45
N SER A 129 0.76 -7.27 0.84
CA SER A 129 0.59 -6.88 2.25
C SER A 129 0.31 -8.05 3.20
N SER A 130 -0.30 -9.12 2.70
CA SER A 130 -0.55 -10.35 3.48
C SER A 130 0.69 -11.23 3.68
N GLU A 131 1.68 -11.15 2.78
CA GLU A 131 2.87 -11.99 2.80
C GLU A 131 4.05 -11.34 3.53
N GLN A 132 4.14 -10.00 3.50
CA GLN A 132 5.30 -9.25 3.98
C GLN A 132 5.58 -9.45 5.47
N VAL A 133 4.55 -9.53 6.31
CA VAL A 133 4.73 -9.73 7.76
C VAL A 133 5.33 -11.10 8.06
N LYS A 134 4.82 -12.14 7.39
CA LYS A 134 5.38 -13.48 7.53
C LYS A 134 6.85 -13.51 7.07
N ALA A 135 7.15 -12.90 5.94
CA ALA A 135 8.52 -12.83 5.42
C ALA A 135 9.49 -12.11 6.40
N LEU A 136 9.02 -11.01 7.04
CA LEU A 136 9.79 -10.32 8.08
C LEU A 136 9.99 -11.21 9.31
N CYS A 137 8.93 -11.84 9.80
CA CYS A 137 9.00 -12.74 10.95
C CYS A 137 9.94 -13.94 10.71
N ASP A 138 9.97 -14.44 9.48
CA ASP A 138 10.86 -15.52 9.06
C ASP A 138 12.30 -15.06 8.78
N GLY A 139 12.57 -13.76 8.82
CA GLY A 139 13.90 -13.19 8.57
C GLY A 139 14.32 -13.19 7.10
N LYS A 140 13.37 -13.30 6.16
CA LYS A 140 13.60 -13.26 4.71
C LYS A 140 13.77 -11.82 4.20
N ILE A 141 13.19 -10.85 4.90
CA ILE A 141 13.34 -9.42 4.65
C ILE A 141 13.71 -8.71 5.95
N ASP A 142 14.37 -7.57 5.85
CA ASP A 142 14.78 -6.74 6.99
C ASP A 142 13.73 -5.69 7.34
N ALA A 143 13.01 -5.18 6.35
CA ALA A 143 12.00 -4.13 6.49
C ALA A 143 10.94 -4.20 5.38
N PHE A 144 9.83 -3.52 5.61
CA PHE A 144 8.80 -3.26 4.60
C PHE A 144 8.14 -1.90 4.81
N GLY A 145 7.70 -1.26 3.72
CA GLY A 145 6.82 -0.08 3.77
C GLY A 145 5.36 -0.51 3.73
N TYR A 146 4.46 0.18 4.44
CA TYR A 146 3.05 -0.13 4.41
C TYR A 146 2.18 1.09 4.70
N SER A 147 1.16 1.32 3.86
CA SER A 147 0.06 2.25 4.14
C SER A 147 -1.07 1.45 4.76
N VAL A 148 -1.36 1.68 6.01
CA VAL A 148 -2.39 0.92 6.73
C VAL A 148 -2.91 1.70 7.93
N GLY A 149 -4.20 1.53 8.25
CA GLY A 149 -4.81 2.06 9.46
C GLY A 149 -4.24 1.43 10.73
N PHE A 150 -4.37 2.16 11.84
CA PHE A 150 -3.95 1.69 13.16
C PHE A 150 -5.13 1.79 14.15
N PRO A 151 -5.32 0.77 15.03
CA PRO A 151 -4.55 -0.49 15.17
C PRO A 151 -4.79 -1.47 14.01
N ASN A 152 -3.80 -2.35 13.77
CA ASN A 152 -3.84 -3.34 12.69
C ASN A 152 -3.19 -4.65 13.12
N GLY A 153 -3.89 -5.77 12.94
CA GLY A 153 -3.42 -7.10 13.37
C GLY A 153 -2.12 -7.55 12.70
N ALA A 154 -1.86 -7.13 11.44
CA ALA A 154 -0.59 -7.44 10.78
C ALA A 154 0.59 -6.72 11.45
N MET A 155 0.40 -5.48 11.91
CA MET A 155 1.42 -4.73 12.64
C MET A 155 1.64 -5.31 14.04
N GLU A 156 0.58 -5.74 14.72
CA GLU A 156 0.68 -6.45 16.00
C GLU A 156 1.46 -7.75 15.86
N GLN A 157 1.20 -8.52 14.80
CA GLN A 157 1.96 -9.72 14.49
C GLN A 157 3.45 -9.41 14.24
N ALA A 158 3.76 -8.37 13.46
CA ALA A 158 5.14 -7.95 13.21
C ALA A 158 5.87 -7.55 14.49
N ALA A 159 5.19 -6.87 15.42
CA ALA A 159 5.75 -6.43 16.68
C ALA A 159 5.99 -7.60 17.67
N THR A 160 5.12 -8.60 17.66
CA THR A 160 5.11 -9.69 18.66
C THR A 160 5.86 -10.93 18.20
N CYS A 161 6.03 -11.17 16.90
CA CYS A 161 6.78 -12.30 16.38
C CYS A 161 8.28 -12.20 16.73
N LYS A 162 9.04 -13.24 16.39
CA LYS A 162 10.50 -13.29 16.66
C LYS A 162 11.31 -12.12 16.07
N ALA A 163 10.78 -11.44 15.04
CA ALA A 163 11.42 -10.27 14.44
C ALA A 163 11.34 -9.04 15.35
N LYS A 164 10.34 -8.96 16.25
CA LYS A 164 10.09 -7.83 17.15
C LYS A 164 10.21 -6.49 16.42
N ALA A 165 9.48 -6.38 15.32
CA ALA A 165 9.55 -5.22 14.44
C ALA A 165 8.97 -3.97 15.09
N SER A 166 9.47 -2.83 14.67
CA SER A 166 8.96 -1.52 15.06
C SER A 166 9.02 -0.55 13.89
N PRO A 167 8.21 0.51 13.90
CA PRO A 167 8.34 1.58 12.91
C PRO A 167 9.70 2.29 13.07
N ILE A 168 10.22 2.80 11.97
CA ILE A 168 11.46 3.59 11.93
C ILE A 168 11.17 5.06 11.67
N ASN A 169 12.09 5.94 12.03
CA ASN A 169 12.01 7.35 11.66
C ASN A 169 12.34 7.52 10.17
N LEU A 170 11.65 8.44 9.50
CA LEU A 170 11.95 8.78 8.11
C LEU A 170 12.99 9.91 7.99
N THR A 171 13.28 10.57 9.08
CA THR A 171 14.28 11.65 9.20
C THR A 171 15.54 11.17 9.89
#